data_ffdbfe7705b0ea5c767391d27462b708
#
_entry.id   ffdbfe7705b0ea5c767391d27462b708
#
_cell.length_a   1.000
_cell.length_b   1.000
_cell.length_c   1.000
_cell.angle_alpha   90.00
_cell.angle_beta   90.00
_cell.angle_gamma   90.00
#
_symmetry.space_group_name_H-M   'P 1'
#
loop_
_entity.id
_entity.type
_entity.pdbx_description
1 polymer ?
#
loop_
_entity_poly.entity_id
_entity_poly.type
_entity_poly.pdbx_seq_one_letter_code
_entity_poly.pdbx_strand_id
1 'polypeptide(L)'
;MKTKQISIALPVTGENEWQAVREPIMSGWLTQGPKVAEFEKQFAKRHKANHALAVTSCTTGLHLILEALELGPGDEVILPAFTWVATANVVLYCGAKPVFVDVCSKTFNIDPTKIAEKVSSKTKAIIPVHLFGLCADMNAIKAAIPDHVKVVEDAACAAGANYQGRWAGTLGDAASFSFHPRKSITTGEGGMITTNDRELAEHM
;
A
#
# COMPACT_ATOMS: atom_id res chain seq x y z
N MET A 1 -25.68 -4.22 34.49
CA MET A 1 -25.62 -4.78 33.08
C MET A 1 -24.17 -4.84 32.67
N LYS A 2 -23.65 -6.02 32.25
CA LYS A 2 -22.30 -6.10 31.69
C LYS A 2 -22.34 -5.43 30.30
N THR A 3 -21.61 -4.34 30.12
CA THR A 3 -21.44 -3.70 28.82
C THR A 3 -20.76 -4.68 27.85
N LYS A 4 -21.41 -4.99 26.71
CA LYS A 4 -20.83 -5.82 25.67
C LYS A 4 -19.72 -5.03 24.98
N GLN A 5 -18.47 -5.44 25.16
CA GLN A 5 -17.35 -4.83 24.45
C GLN A 5 -17.40 -5.28 22.98
N ILE A 6 -17.40 -4.33 22.05
CA ILE A 6 -17.32 -4.56 20.61
C ILE A 6 -15.90 -4.24 20.17
N SER A 7 -15.18 -5.25 19.68
CA SER A 7 -13.84 -5.06 19.11
C SER A 7 -13.93 -4.41 17.73
N ILE A 8 -12.98 -3.51 17.41
CA ILE A 8 -12.88 -2.87 16.09
C ILE A 8 -12.58 -3.91 15.01
N ALA A 9 -11.75 -4.90 15.32
CA ALA A 9 -11.45 -6.04 14.47
C ALA A 9 -11.11 -7.24 15.35
N LEU A 10 -11.45 -8.42 14.86
CA LEU A 10 -11.07 -9.69 15.48
C LEU A 10 -10.60 -10.63 14.36
N PRO A 11 -9.30 -10.96 14.30
CA PRO A 11 -8.80 -11.94 13.34
C PRO A 11 -9.53 -13.27 13.47
N VAL A 12 -9.88 -13.86 12.35
CA VAL A 12 -10.45 -15.21 12.29
C VAL A 12 -9.30 -16.17 12.01
N THR A 13 -8.88 -16.89 13.05
CA THR A 13 -7.81 -17.89 12.98
C THR A 13 -8.30 -19.20 13.60
N GLY A 14 -7.75 -20.31 13.16
CA GLY A 14 -8.16 -21.63 13.65
C GLY A 14 -7.14 -22.71 13.34
N GLU A 15 -7.63 -23.93 13.20
CA GLU A 15 -6.79 -25.11 13.01
C GLU A 15 -5.97 -25.06 11.70
N ASN A 16 -6.55 -24.49 10.62
CA ASN A 16 -5.86 -24.41 9.35
C ASN A 16 -4.59 -23.52 9.44
N GLU A 17 -4.70 -22.38 10.08
CA GLU A 17 -3.58 -21.47 10.29
C GLU A 17 -2.54 -22.10 11.22
N TRP A 18 -3.00 -22.76 12.29
CA TRP A 18 -2.12 -23.48 13.20
C TRP A 18 -1.32 -24.59 12.48
N GLN A 19 -1.97 -25.41 11.67
CA GLN A 19 -1.29 -26.45 10.91
C GLN A 19 -0.32 -25.87 9.87
N ALA A 20 -0.67 -24.75 9.22
CA ALA A 20 0.21 -24.10 8.24
C ALA A 20 1.50 -23.55 8.85
N VAL A 21 1.46 -22.98 10.07
CA VAL A 21 2.65 -22.46 10.75
C VAL A 21 3.48 -23.52 11.45
N ARG A 22 2.94 -24.73 11.63
CA ARG A 22 3.63 -25.84 12.31
C ARG A 22 4.93 -26.22 11.61
N GLU A 23 4.91 -26.35 10.28
CA GLU A 23 6.10 -26.74 9.50
C GLU A 23 7.25 -25.71 9.64
N PRO A 24 7.06 -24.39 9.43
CA PRO A 24 8.10 -23.41 9.68
C PRO A 24 8.67 -23.47 11.10
N ILE A 25 7.80 -23.60 12.11
CA ILE A 25 8.25 -23.70 13.52
C ILE A 25 9.10 -24.93 13.75
N MET A 26 8.67 -26.10 13.28
CA MET A 26 9.39 -27.35 13.50
C MET A 26 10.68 -27.46 12.69
N SER A 27 10.75 -26.83 11.52
CA SER A 27 11.97 -26.77 10.71
C SER A 27 12.98 -25.73 11.22
N GLY A 28 12.56 -24.80 12.07
CA GLY A 28 13.37 -23.67 12.53
C GLY A 28 13.56 -22.57 11.48
N TRP A 29 12.92 -22.64 10.32
CA TRP A 29 13.01 -21.60 9.30
C TRP A 29 11.95 -20.51 9.53
N LEU A 30 12.27 -19.55 10.37
CA LEU A 30 11.34 -18.51 10.86
C LEU A 30 11.49 -17.16 10.15
N THR A 31 12.36 -17.04 9.17
CA THR A 31 12.65 -15.81 8.42
C THR A 31 12.25 -15.96 6.95
N GLN A 32 12.65 -14.99 6.12
CA GLN A 32 12.43 -15.07 4.66
C GLN A 32 12.97 -16.39 4.10
N GLY A 33 12.18 -16.99 3.20
CA GLY A 33 12.51 -18.28 2.64
C GLY A 33 11.39 -18.82 1.74
N PRO A 34 11.30 -20.14 1.54
CA PRO A 34 10.36 -20.74 0.58
C PRO A 34 8.89 -20.37 0.81
N LYS A 35 8.44 -20.22 2.06
CA LYS A 35 7.05 -19.83 2.37
C LYS A 35 6.76 -18.39 2.00
N VAL A 36 7.74 -17.50 2.20
CA VAL A 36 7.62 -16.09 1.78
C VAL A 36 7.56 -16.01 0.26
N ALA A 37 8.48 -16.68 -0.45
CA ALA A 37 8.50 -16.71 -1.90
C ALA A 37 7.19 -17.30 -2.51
N GLU A 38 6.63 -18.31 -1.87
CA GLU A 38 5.33 -18.86 -2.27
C GLU A 38 4.20 -17.84 -2.06
N PHE A 39 4.19 -17.14 -0.93
CA PHE A 39 3.21 -16.10 -0.63
C PHE A 39 3.29 -14.94 -1.62
N GLU A 40 4.49 -14.44 -1.91
CA GLU A 40 4.72 -13.40 -2.93
C GLU A 40 4.15 -13.81 -4.29
N LYS A 41 4.46 -15.03 -4.75
CA LYS A 41 3.95 -15.58 -6.00
C LYS A 41 2.43 -15.68 -6.02
N GLN A 42 1.80 -16.15 -4.95
CA GLN A 42 0.35 -16.26 -4.86
C GLN A 42 -0.33 -14.89 -4.79
N PHE A 43 0.27 -13.93 -4.07
CA PHE A 43 -0.25 -12.58 -3.96
C PHE A 43 -0.15 -11.85 -5.30
N ALA A 44 1.00 -11.93 -5.99
CA ALA A 44 1.17 -11.40 -7.34
C ALA A 44 0.11 -11.96 -8.31
N LYS A 45 -0.07 -13.28 -8.33
CA LYS A 45 -1.09 -13.95 -9.15
C LYS A 45 -2.51 -13.47 -8.83
N ARG A 46 -2.85 -13.34 -7.52
CA ARG A 46 -4.18 -12.90 -7.08
C ARG A 46 -4.50 -11.49 -7.52
N HIS A 47 -3.54 -10.59 -7.44
CA HIS A 47 -3.67 -9.18 -7.82
C HIS A 47 -3.35 -8.92 -9.29
N LYS A 48 -2.90 -9.93 -10.05
CA LYS A 48 -2.44 -9.80 -11.44
C LYS A 48 -1.27 -8.81 -11.59
N ALA A 49 -0.41 -8.74 -10.60
CA ALA A 49 0.85 -8.02 -10.63
C ALA A 49 1.96 -8.92 -11.17
N ASN A 50 2.97 -8.34 -11.82
CA ASN A 50 4.15 -9.08 -12.28
C ASN A 50 5.08 -9.44 -11.13
N HIS A 51 5.20 -8.56 -10.14
CA HIS A 51 6.09 -8.71 -8.98
C HIS A 51 5.33 -8.42 -7.69
N ALA A 52 5.67 -9.19 -6.66
CA ALA A 52 5.25 -8.93 -5.29
C ALA A 52 6.44 -9.21 -4.36
N LEU A 53 6.69 -8.33 -3.40
CA LEU A 53 7.80 -8.41 -2.45
C LEU A 53 7.24 -8.26 -1.03
N ALA A 54 7.49 -9.25 -0.18
CA ALA A 54 7.06 -9.22 1.20
C ALA A 54 7.93 -8.28 2.03
N VAL A 55 7.28 -7.46 2.83
CA VAL A 55 7.92 -6.46 3.71
C VAL A 55 7.37 -6.56 5.12
N THR A 56 8.04 -5.93 6.07
CA THR A 56 7.65 -5.99 7.49
C THR A 56 6.37 -5.22 7.82
N SER A 57 5.99 -4.26 6.99
CA SER A 57 4.73 -3.50 7.12
C SER A 57 4.43 -2.72 5.84
N CYS A 58 3.19 -2.25 5.67
CA CYS A 58 2.85 -1.32 4.59
C CYS A 58 3.69 -0.03 4.67
N THR A 59 3.97 0.47 5.87
CA THR A 59 4.80 1.67 6.07
C THR A 59 6.20 1.48 5.51
N THR A 60 6.85 0.35 5.81
CA THR A 60 8.18 0.04 5.27
C THR A 60 8.14 -0.19 3.76
N GLY A 61 7.04 -0.78 3.26
CA GLY A 61 6.83 -0.95 1.82
C GLY A 61 6.68 0.39 1.09
N LEU A 62 5.87 1.32 1.61
CA LEU A 62 5.76 2.67 1.03
C LEU A 62 7.12 3.40 1.05
N HIS A 63 7.86 3.33 2.17
CA HIS A 63 9.17 3.95 2.27
C HIS A 63 10.15 3.36 1.25
N LEU A 64 10.21 2.03 1.13
CA LEU A 64 11.08 1.35 0.19
C LEU A 64 10.76 1.71 -1.28
N ILE A 65 9.47 1.83 -1.62
CA ILE A 65 9.04 2.29 -2.96
C ILE A 65 9.55 3.71 -3.22
N LEU A 66 9.39 4.64 -2.26
CA LEU A 66 9.83 6.03 -2.45
C LEU A 66 11.35 6.15 -2.56
N GLU A 67 12.11 5.38 -1.77
CA GLU A 67 13.57 5.28 -1.89
C GLU A 67 13.99 4.71 -3.26
N ALA A 68 13.33 3.65 -3.74
CA ALA A 68 13.61 3.06 -5.03
C ALA A 68 13.23 3.97 -6.21
N LEU A 69 12.30 4.90 -6.01
CA LEU A 69 11.97 5.99 -6.94
C LEU A 69 12.91 7.21 -6.80
N GLU A 70 13.94 7.11 -5.96
CA GLU A 70 14.95 8.16 -5.74
C GLU A 70 14.36 9.50 -5.28
N LEU A 71 13.34 9.44 -4.41
CA LEU A 71 12.80 10.66 -3.79
C LEU A 71 13.74 11.20 -2.71
N GLY A 72 13.89 12.52 -2.67
CA GLY A 72 14.80 13.14 -1.73
C GLY A 72 14.51 14.61 -1.44
N PRO A 73 15.47 15.32 -0.79
CA PRO A 73 15.33 16.72 -0.46
C PRO A 73 15.07 17.59 -1.70
N GLY A 74 14.01 18.39 -1.63
CA GLY A 74 13.59 19.26 -2.73
C GLY A 74 12.42 18.70 -3.54
N ASP A 75 12.15 17.42 -3.47
CA ASP A 75 11.00 16.79 -4.12
C ASP A 75 9.72 16.98 -3.31
N GLU A 76 8.59 16.96 -4.00
CA GLU A 76 7.25 17.03 -3.41
C GLU A 76 6.45 15.78 -3.75
N VAL A 77 5.71 15.28 -2.75
CA VAL A 77 4.79 14.14 -2.90
C VAL A 77 3.38 14.55 -2.50
N ILE A 78 2.45 14.41 -3.42
CA ILE A 78 1.04 14.72 -3.18
C ILE A 78 0.38 13.53 -2.46
N LEU A 79 -0.43 13.80 -1.42
CA LEU A 79 -1.19 12.79 -0.69
C LEU A 79 -2.46 13.38 -0.08
N PRO A 80 -3.48 12.54 0.26
CA PRO A 80 -4.69 13.04 0.89
C PRO A 80 -4.43 13.55 2.31
N ALA A 81 -5.14 14.61 2.72
CA ALA A 81 -5.07 15.15 4.07
C ALA A 81 -5.72 14.23 5.12
N PHE A 82 -6.59 13.32 4.70
CA PHE A 82 -7.22 12.32 5.56
C PHE A 82 -6.71 10.92 5.22
N THR A 83 -5.75 10.45 6.01
CA THR A 83 -5.12 9.13 5.90
C THR A 83 -4.50 8.73 7.23
N TRP A 84 -3.96 7.52 7.31
CA TRP A 84 -3.06 7.15 8.38
C TRP A 84 -1.75 7.92 8.26
N VAL A 85 -1.23 8.39 9.40
CA VAL A 85 -0.04 9.27 9.45
C VAL A 85 1.19 8.68 8.73
N ALA A 86 1.28 7.35 8.61
CA ALA A 86 2.39 6.69 7.93
C ALA A 86 2.56 7.14 6.48
N THR A 87 1.45 7.41 5.75
CA THR A 87 1.47 7.88 4.36
C THR A 87 2.26 9.20 4.22
N ALA A 88 2.16 10.09 5.20
CA ALA A 88 2.92 11.34 5.22
C ALA A 88 4.35 11.14 5.76
N ASN A 89 4.51 10.30 6.80
CA ASN A 89 5.80 10.07 7.44
C ASN A 89 6.83 9.46 6.47
N VAL A 90 6.43 8.54 5.59
CA VAL A 90 7.36 7.92 4.63
C VAL A 90 7.95 8.95 3.65
N VAL A 91 7.19 9.99 3.31
CA VAL A 91 7.68 11.11 2.51
C VAL A 91 8.76 11.89 3.25
N LEU A 92 8.53 12.14 4.55
CA LEU A 92 9.49 12.83 5.41
C LEU A 92 10.76 11.98 5.64
N TYR A 93 10.65 10.65 5.69
CA TYR A 93 11.79 9.76 5.86
C TYR A 93 12.77 9.86 4.68
N CYS A 94 12.27 10.03 3.45
CA CYS A 94 13.10 10.29 2.26
C CYS A 94 13.63 11.74 2.21
N GLY A 95 13.29 12.61 3.17
CA GLY A 95 13.65 14.03 3.15
C GLY A 95 12.83 14.88 2.16
N ALA A 96 11.82 14.29 1.52
CA ALA A 96 10.90 14.96 0.61
C ALA A 96 9.79 15.71 1.37
N LYS A 97 9.05 16.58 0.67
CA LYS A 97 7.99 17.39 1.25
C LYS A 97 6.61 16.82 0.94
N PRO A 98 5.78 16.46 1.94
CA PRO A 98 4.39 16.08 1.72
C PRO A 98 3.56 17.31 1.33
N VAL A 99 2.75 17.18 0.27
CA VAL A 99 1.81 18.19 -0.22
C VAL A 99 0.39 17.64 -0.07
N PHE A 100 -0.36 18.20 0.86
CA PHE A 100 -1.69 17.71 1.19
C PHE A 100 -2.75 18.24 0.24
N VAL A 101 -3.61 17.32 -0.20
CA VAL A 101 -4.83 17.58 -0.97
C VAL A 101 -6.03 17.15 -0.13
N ASP A 102 -7.07 17.93 -0.14
CA ASP A 102 -8.32 17.62 0.56
C ASP A 102 -9.00 16.37 -0.04
N VAL A 103 -9.95 15.82 0.68
CA VAL A 103 -10.64 14.59 0.32
C VAL A 103 -12.07 14.85 -0.12
N CYS A 104 -12.60 13.96 -0.95
CA CYS A 104 -14.01 13.95 -1.31
C CYS A 104 -14.86 13.57 -0.09
N SER A 105 -15.83 14.40 0.27
CA SER A 105 -16.71 14.21 1.45
C SER A 105 -17.56 12.94 1.39
N LYS A 106 -17.73 12.33 0.22
CA LYS A 106 -18.51 11.09 0.04
C LYS A 106 -17.68 9.82 0.19
N THR A 107 -16.42 9.85 -0.28
CA THR A 107 -15.55 8.66 -0.32
C THR A 107 -14.42 8.71 0.68
N PHE A 108 -14.08 9.89 1.19
CA PHE A 108 -12.90 10.20 2.00
C PHE A 108 -11.55 9.89 1.30
N ASN A 109 -11.57 9.50 0.03
CA ASN A 109 -10.39 9.41 -0.81
C ASN A 109 -9.98 10.79 -1.31
N ILE A 110 -8.73 10.94 -1.76
CA ILE A 110 -8.23 12.20 -2.33
C ILE A 110 -9.19 12.75 -3.37
N ASP A 111 -9.45 14.05 -3.35
CA ASP A 111 -10.32 14.72 -4.33
C ASP A 111 -9.51 15.03 -5.60
N PRO A 112 -9.77 14.33 -6.74
CA PRO A 112 -9.00 14.52 -7.95
C PRO A 112 -9.11 15.94 -8.52
N THR A 113 -10.20 16.63 -8.24
CA THR A 113 -10.44 18.00 -8.76
C THR A 113 -9.53 19.04 -8.13
N LYS A 114 -8.92 18.71 -6.98
CA LYS A 114 -8.02 19.59 -6.22
C LYS A 114 -6.54 19.25 -6.41
N ILE A 115 -6.20 18.21 -7.21
CA ILE A 115 -4.83 17.76 -7.39
C ILE A 115 -4.04 18.74 -8.27
N ALA A 116 -4.58 19.14 -9.41
CA ALA A 116 -3.86 19.92 -10.41
C ALA A 116 -3.31 21.25 -9.86
N GLU A 117 -4.03 21.91 -8.94
CA GLU A 117 -3.57 23.15 -8.27
C GLU A 117 -2.38 22.97 -7.33
N LYS A 118 -2.10 21.73 -6.93
CA LYS A 118 -1.00 21.36 -6.02
C LYS A 118 0.23 20.80 -6.75
N VAL A 119 0.09 20.51 -8.05
CA VAL A 119 1.20 20.04 -8.87
C VAL A 119 2.19 21.20 -9.09
N SER A 120 3.46 20.95 -8.88
CA SER A 120 4.56 21.89 -9.15
C SER A 120 5.66 21.20 -9.97
N SER A 121 6.67 21.95 -10.38
CA SER A 121 7.87 21.37 -11.04
C SER A 121 8.68 20.43 -10.13
N LYS A 122 8.40 20.42 -8.82
CA LYS A 122 9.02 19.56 -7.81
C LYS A 122 8.22 18.30 -7.51
N THR A 123 7.00 18.19 -8.04
CA THR A 123 6.15 17.03 -7.78
C THR A 123 6.71 15.80 -8.49
N LYS A 124 7.17 14.82 -7.71
CA LYS A 124 7.75 13.56 -8.19
C LYS A 124 6.77 12.41 -8.11
N ALA A 125 5.93 12.39 -7.08
CA ALA A 125 4.99 11.30 -6.87
C ALA A 125 3.66 11.79 -6.27
N ILE A 126 2.65 10.95 -6.40
CA ILE A 126 1.38 11.06 -5.68
C ILE A 126 1.10 9.72 -5.00
N ILE A 127 0.62 9.78 -3.75
CA ILE A 127 0.21 8.60 -2.98
C ILE A 127 -1.30 8.64 -2.75
N PRO A 128 -2.12 8.16 -3.70
CA PRO A 128 -3.53 7.92 -3.43
C PRO A 128 -3.68 6.81 -2.40
N VAL A 129 -4.63 6.98 -1.47
CA VAL A 129 -4.96 5.98 -0.45
C VAL A 129 -6.28 5.34 -0.83
N HIS A 130 -6.35 4.02 -0.79
CA HIS A 130 -7.60 3.26 -1.00
C HIS A 130 -8.29 3.07 0.34
N LEU A 131 -8.90 4.15 0.82
CA LEU A 131 -9.37 4.25 2.20
C LEU A 131 -10.49 3.23 2.46
N PHE A 132 -10.37 2.51 3.55
CA PHE A 132 -11.32 1.46 3.98
C PHE A 132 -11.61 0.39 2.93
N GLY A 133 -10.72 0.21 1.94
CA GLY A 133 -10.90 -0.76 0.86
C GLY A 133 -11.64 -0.24 -0.36
N LEU A 134 -12.06 1.04 -0.35
CA LEU A 134 -12.60 1.70 -1.54
C LEU A 134 -11.46 2.32 -2.35
N CYS A 135 -11.26 1.84 -3.57
CA CYS A 135 -10.24 2.42 -4.45
C CYS A 135 -10.51 3.90 -4.72
N ALA A 136 -9.45 4.72 -4.67
CA ALA A 136 -9.50 6.10 -5.15
C ALA A 136 -9.83 6.13 -6.65
N ASP A 137 -10.32 7.24 -7.16
CA ASP A 137 -10.60 7.41 -8.59
C ASP A 137 -9.30 7.57 -9.37
N MET A 138 -8.68 6.43 -9.69
CA MET A 138 -7.35 6.37 -10.30
C MET A 138 -7.30 6.96 -11.70
N ASN A 139 -8.42 6.89 -12.46
CA ASN A 139 -8.48 7.50 -13.78
C ASN A 139 -8.47 9.03 -13.68
N ALA A 140 -9.29 9.60 -12.78
CA ALA A 140 -9.31 11.02 -12.56
C ALA A 140 -8.00 11.54 -11.94
N ILE A 141 -7.36 10.79 -11.04
CA ILE A 141 -6.05 11.13 -10.47
C ILE A 141 -4.99 11.19 -11.57
N LYS A 142 -4.91 10.17 -12.42
CA LYS A 142 -3.93 10.14 -13.53
C LYS A 142 -4.15 11.27 -14.54
N ALA A 143 -5.39 11.64 -14.81
CA ALA A 143 -5.71 12.77 -15.68
C ALA A 143 -5.34 14.14 -15.07
N ALA A 144 -5.18 14.23 -13.75
CA ALA A 144 -4.87 15.47 -13.02
C ALA A 144 -3.36 15.72 -12.80
N ILE A 145 -2.50 14.79 -13.18
CA ILE A 145 -1.05 14.86 -12.98
C ILE A 145 -0.30 14.70 -14.31
N PRO A 146 0.91 15.28 -14.44
CA PRO A 146 1.80 15.01 -15.58
C PRO A 146 2.30 13.55 -15.61
N ASP A 147 2.59 13.04 -16.80
CA ASP A 147 3.02 11.64 -17.03
C ASP A 147 4.29 11.23 -16.27
N HIS A 148 5.16 12.19 -15.94
CA HIS A 148 6.39 11.91 -15.19
C HIS A 148 6.16 11.72 -13.69
N VAL A 149 5.00 12.10 -13.16
CA VAL A 149 4.67 11.95 -11.74
C VAL A 149 4.28 10.50 -11.45
N LYS A 150 5.03 9.87 -10.55
CA LYS A 150 4.82 8.48 -10.18
C LYS A 150 3.60 8.30 -9.27
N VAL A 151 2.85 7.24 -9.49
CA VAL A 151 1.64 6.91 -8.72
C VAL A 151 1.91 5.71 -7.82
N VAL A 152 1.97 5.94 -6.51
CA VAL A 152 2.23 4.91 -5.49
C VAL A 152 0.95 4.68 -4.69
N GLU A 153 0.35 3.50 -4.82
CA GLU A 153 -0.90 3.18 -4.12
C GLU A 153 -0.64 2.85 -2.64
N ASP A 154 -1.21 3.62 -1.72
CA ASP A 154 -1.38 3.14 -0.34
C ASP A 154 -2.61 2.24 -0.31
N ALA A 155 -2.36 0.96 -0.47
CA ALA A 155 -3.35 -0.10 -0.50
C ALA A 155 -3.48 -0.84 0.85
N ALA A 156 -3.10 -0.19 1.96
CA ALA A 156 -3.07 -0.78 3.30
C ALA A 156 -4.39 -1.47 3.72
N CYS A 157 -5.52 -1.02 3.20
CA CYS A 157 -6.84 -1.58 3.48
C CYS A 157 -7.49 -2.25 2.26
N ALA A 158 -6.77 -2.40 1.14
CA ALA A 158 -7.35 -2.69 -0.17
C ALA A 158 -6.95 -4.05 -0.76
N ALA A 159 -6.50 -5.01 0.08
CA ALA A 159 -6.25 -6.37 -0.39
C ALA A 159 -7.55 -6.97 -0.96
N GLY A 160 -7.54 -7.29 -2.27
CA GLY A 160 -8.71 -7.78 -2.99
C GLY A 160 -9.71 -6.72 -3.45
N ALA A 161 -9.44 -5.43 -3.28
CA ALA A 161 -10.24 -4.35 -3.84
C ALA A 161 -10.10 -4.27 -5.37
N ASN A 162 -11.14 -3.79 -6.03
CA ASN A 162 -11.20 -3.71 -7.49
C ASN A 162 -11.68 -2.32 -7.94
N TYR A 163 -11.01 -1.76 -8.93
CA TYR A 163 -11.39 -0.52 -9.58
C TYR A 163 -11.59 -0.77 -11.08
N GLN A 164 -12.84 -0.73 -11.54
CA GLN A 164 -13.20 -0.89 -12.96
C GLN A 164 -12.59 -2.16 -13.60
N GLY A 165 -12.64 -3.30 -12.92
CA GLY A 165 -12.12 -4.58 -13.41
C GLY A 165 -10.62 -4.82 -13.16
N ARG A 166 -9.88 -3.85 -12.62
CA ARG A 166 -8.47 -3.94 -12.26
C ARG A 166 -8.30 -4.02 -10.73
N TRP A 167 -7.37 -4.82 -10.27
CA TRP A 167 -7.10 -4.98 -8.84
C TRP A 167 -6.26 -3.83 -8.29
N ALA A 168 -6.59 -3.37 -7.08
CA ALA A 168 -5.68 -2.55 -6.30
C ALA A 168 -4.31 -3.22 -6.23
N GLY A 169 -3.26 -2.43 -6.32
CA GLY A 169 -1.89 -2.93 -6.44
C GLY A 169 -1.37 -3.01 -7.88
N THR A 170 -2.22 -2.70 -8.88
CA THR A 170 -1.84 -2.63 -10.29
C THR A 170 -2.41 -1.40 -10.99
N LEU A 171 -2.85 -0.44 -10.21
CA LEU A 171 -3.47 0.78 -10.72
C LEU A 171 -2.46 1.91 -10.88
N GLY A 172 -1.39 1.91 -10.08
CA GLY A 172 -0.25 2.83 -10.12
C GLY A 172 1.03 2.18 -10.68
N ASP A 173 2.17 2.82 -10.40
CA ASP A 173 3.51 2.30 -10.71
C ASP A 173 3.93 1.23 -9.70
N ALA A 174 3.57 1.42 -8.43
CA ALA A 174 3.74 0.46 -7.34
C ALA A 174 2.64 0.64 -6.28
N ALA A 175 2.48 -0.35 -5.43
CA ALA A 175 1.55 -0.31 -4.32
C ALA A 175 2.12 -0.98 -3.07
N SER A 176 1.66 -0.58 -1.90
CA SER A 176 1.96 -1.27 -0.64
C SER A 176 0.71 -1.65 0.12
N PHE A 177 0.68 -2.89 0.60
CA PHE A 177 -0.42 -3.49 1.38
C PHE A 177 0.01 -3.75 2.82
N SER A 178 -0.97 -3.83 3.72
CA SER A 178 -0.76 -4.14 5.13
C SER A 178 -1.40 -5.47 5.52
N PHE A 179 -0.68 -6.25 6.33
CA PHE A 179 -1.17 -7.48 6.92
C PHE A 179 -1.24 -7.40 8.46
N HIS A 180 -1.37 -6.18 8.99
CA HIS A 180 -1.64 -5.96 10.41
C HIS A 180 -2.99 -6.62 10.80
N PRO A 181 -3.19 -7.10 12.06
CA PRO A 181 -4.39 -7.82 12.50
C PRO A 181 -5.74 -7.12 12.27
N ARG A 182 -5.74 -5.82 12.04
CA ARG A 182 -6.96 -5.03 11.72
C ARG A 182 -7.32 -5.01 10.24
N LYS A 183 -6.54 -5.69 9.38
CA LYS A 183 -6.75 -5.69 7.92
C LYS A 183 -7.57 -6.91 7.49
N SER A 184 -7.92 -6.96 6.20
CA SER A 184 -8.73 -8.04 5.62
C SER A 184 -8.05 -9.41 5.70
N ILE A 185 -6.72 -9.43 5.61
CA ILE A 185 -5.88 -10.59 5.87
C ILE A 185 -4.74 -10.18 6.80
N THR A 186 -4.20 -11.14 7.56
CA THR A 186 -3.12 -10.83 8.51
C THR A 186 -2.06 -11.91 8.55
N THR A 187 -0.82 -11.48 8.78
CA THR A 187 0.33 -12.32 9.10
C THR A 187 0.86 -12.03 10.52
N GLY A 188 0.02 -11.39 11.39
CA GLY A 188 0.45 -10.78 12.65
C GLY A 188 0.98 -9.38 12.40
N GLU A 189 2.16 -9.25 11.87
CA GLU A 189 2.72 -8.05 11.24
C GLU A 189 3.21 -8.41 9.84
N GLY A 190 3.17 -7.46 8.93
CA GLY A 190 3.63 -7.66 7.56
C GLY A 190 3.03 -6.69 6.57
N GLY A 191 3.55 -6.75 5.37
CA GLY A 191 3.06 -6.03 4.20
C GLY A 191 3.51 -6.69 2.91
N MET A 192 3.05 -6.15 1.80
CA MET A 192 3.44 -6.59 0.47
C MET A 192 3.54 -5.38 -0.45
N ILE A 193 4.62 -5.29 -1.19
CA ILE A 193 4.71 -4.38 -2.33
C ILE A 193 4.26 -5.13 -3.58
N THR A 194 3.59 -4.45 -4.50
CA THR A 194 3.33 -4.95 -5.85
C THR A 194 3.75 -3.91 -6.88
N THR A 195 4.31 -4.38 -7.99
CA THR A 195 4.63 -3.54 -9.15
C THR A 195 4.64 -4.38 -10.43
N ASN A 196 4.45 -3.71 -11.57
CA ASN A 196 4.64 -4.30 -12.89
C ASN A 196 5.98 -3.89 -13.53
N ASP A 197 6.70 -2.98 -12.89
CA ASP A 197 8.01 -2.50 -13.30
C ASP A 197 9.10 -3.41 -12.71
N ARG A 198 9.86 -4.06 -13.61
CA ARG A 198 10.90 -4.98 -13.22
C ARG A 198 12.11 -4.26 -12.59
N GLU A 199 12.51 -3.13 -13.15
CA GLU A 199 13.66 -2.38 -12.65
C GLU A 199 13.37 -1.87 -11.23
N LEU A 200 12.15 -1.35 -11.02
CA LEU A 200 11.71 -0.94 -9.69
C LEU A 200 11.68 -2.12 -8.70
N ALA A 201 11.21 -3.30 -9.14
CA ALA A 201 11.21 -4.49 -8.30
C ALA A 201 12.62 -5.00 -7.93
N GLU A 202 13.59 -4.85 -8.82
CA GLU A 202 14.98 -5.24 -8.58
C GLU A 202 15.74 -4.23 -7.68
N HIS A 203 15.29 -2.98 -7.60
CA HIS A 203 15.83 -1.95 -6.70
C HIS A 203 15.32 -2.08 -5.26
N MET A 204 14.21 -2.78 -5.03
CA MET A 204 13.59 -3.02 -3.72
C MET A 204 13.98 -4.37 -3.12
#